data_0b6ad69bd8a50a778c79b13ffe1348ef
#
_entry.id   0b6ad69bd8a50a778c79b13ffe1348ef
#
_cell.length_a   1.000
_cell.length_b   1.000
_cell.length_c   1.000
_cell.angle_alpha   90.00
_cell.angle_beta   90.00
_cell.angle_gamma   90.00
#
_symmetry.space_group_name_H-M   'P 1'
#
loop_
_entity.id
_entity.type
_entity.pdbx_description
1 polymer ?
#
loop_
_entity_poly.entity_id
_entity_poly.type
_entity_poly.pdbx_seq_one_letter_code
_entity_poly.pdbx_strand_id
1 'polypeptide(L)'
;MTMTNEEMVAEIKRLQKERDAVIMAHYYVPAEVQEIADFIGDSFFLSKKGTELDCRTIVLAGVRFMAESCKVLNPEKTVLLPASDADCPMAHMATVEKIKEQRKLHPTDLAVVCYVNSTVEIKAESDVCVTSANAVKVVSRLKEHYIYFVPDQNLAHYVAKQCPDKEFIFNDGYCHVHHGVSVEDVKELKAFYPNAPVLVHPECREEVLALCDHIGSTSGIINFVGTSDAKEFIIITECGVGHELTERYPDRTFHFLPMERGEKDTKGGYAMVCPNMKKVTLEKVYSSLKNNEEQIGLTDDLMARAAAPMEKMLD
;
A
#
# COMPACT_ATOMS: atom_id res chain seq x y z
N MET A 1 4.01 16.24 -32.90
CA MET A 1 3.46 14.88 -32.96
C MET A 1 3.49 14.37 -31.53
N THR A 2 2.40 13.84 -31.04
CA THR A 2 2.36 13.18 -29.72
C THR A 2 3.07 11.82 -29.86
N MET A 3 3.96 11.51 -28.94
CA MET A 3 4.67 10.23 -28.88
C MET A 3 3.68 9.08 -28.66
N THR A 4 3.86 7.95 -29.32
CA THR A 4 3.06 6.74 -29.05
C THR A 4 3.49 6.11 -27.74
N ASN A 5 2.66 5.23 -27.14
CA ASN A 5 3.04 4.51 -25.92
C ASN A 5 4.32 3.68 -26.12
N GLU A 6 4.47 3.01 -27.27
CA GLU A 6 5.68 2.23 -27.60
C GLU A 6 6.94 3.10 -27.66
N GLU A 7 6.85 4.26 -28.31
CA GLU A 7 7.95 5.23 -28.37
C GLU A 7 8.29 5.75 -26.96
N MET A 8 7.27 5.99 -26.13
CA MET A 8 7.44 6.46 -24.76
C MET A 8 8.12 5.41 -23.88
N VAL A 9 7.70 4.14 -23.98
CA VAL A 9 8.33 3.02 -23.27
C VAL A 9 9.80 2.88 -23.67
N ALA A 10 10.12 2.98 -24.96
CA ALA A 10 11.48 2.93 -25.45
C ALA A 10 12.35 4.08 -24.87
N GLU A 11 11.81 5.29 -24.82
CA GLU A 11 12.49 6.45 -24.23
C GLU A 11 12.63 6.33 -22.71
N ILE A 12 11.63 5.81 -22.00
CA ILE A 12 11.73 5.52 -20.55
C ILE A 12 12.91 4.57 -20.31
N LYS A 13 12.99 3.46 -21.04
CA LYS A 13 14.10 2.49 -20.90
C LYS A 13 15.47 3.07 -21.24
N ARG A 14 15.54 4.00 -22.21
CA ARG A 14 16.77 4.74 -22.50
C ARG A 14 17.16 5.65 -21.35
N LEU A 15 16.20 6.43 -20.82
CA LEU A 15 16.41 7.35 -19.70
C LEU A 15 16.76 6.64 -18.40
N GLN A 16 16.20 5.46 -18.14
CA GLN A 16 16.60 4.61 -16.99
C GLN A 16 18.11 4.34 -17.01
N LYS A 17 18.64 3.91 -18.16
CA LYS A 17 20.07 3.63 -18.32
C LYS A 17 20.93 4.88 -18.15
N GLU A 18 20.52 5.99 -18.77
CA GLU A 18 21.24 7.27 -18.70
C GLU A 18 21.34 7.82 -17.28
N ARG A 19 20.26 7.68 -16.50
CA ARG A 19 20.15 8.22 -15.15
C ARG A 19 20.54 7.23 -14.06
N ASP A 20 20.90 6.02 -14.41
CA ASP A 20 21.09 4.93 -13.47
C ASP A 20 19.87 4.82 -12.54
N ALA A 21 18.70 4.66 -13.17
CA ALA A 21 17.40 4.70 -12.51
C ALA A 21 16.71 3.35 -12.54
N VAL A 22 16.02 3.03 -11.41
CA VAL A 22 15.15 1.86 -11.25
C VAL A 22 13.72 2.33 -11.05
N ILE A 23 12.77 1.73 -11.75
CA ILE A 23 11.33 1.98 -11.58
C ILE A 23 10.75 0.91 -10.67
N MET A 24 10.20 1.34 -9.55
CA MET A 24 9.45 0.49 -8.62
C MET A 24 7.97 0.87 -8.65
N ALA A 25 7.08 -0.08 -8.90
CA ALA A 25 5.64 0.14 -9.03
C ALA A 25 4.84 -0.61 -7.98
N HIS A 26 3.83 0.07 -7.41
CA HIS A 26 2.86 -0.61 -6.57
C HIS A 26 1.85 -1.38 -7.43
N TYR A 27 1.35 -2.53 -6.94
CA TYR A 27 0.33 -3.35 -7.61
C TYR A 27 -0.94 -2.59 -8.02
N TYR A 28 -1.22 -1.42 -7.44
CA TYR A 28 -2.44 -0.64 -7.65
C TYR A 28 -2.33 0.43 -8.74
N VAL A 29 -1.14 0.66 -9.30
CA VAL A 29 -1.00 1.59 -10.44
C VAL A 29 -1.55 0.95 -11.72
N PRO A 30 -1.82 1.75 -12.80
CA PRO A 30 -2.26 1.21 -14.08
C PRO A 30 -1.33 0.12 -14.64
N ALA A 31 -1.90 -0.83 -15.39
CA ALA A 31 -1.17 -1.97 -15.94
C ALA A 31 0.04 -1.55 -16.78
N GLU A 32 -0.13 -0.54 -17.65
CA GLU A 32 0.95 0.00 -18.49
C GLU A 32 2.14 0.57 -17.69
N VAL A 33 1.91 0.99 -16.45
CA VAL A 33 2.98 1.43 -15.54
C VAL A 33 3.62 0.23 -14.84
N GLN A 34 2.84 -0.80 -14.49
CA GLN A 34 3.39 -2.05 -13.96
C GLN A 34 4.31 -2.72 -14.99
N GLU A 35 3.92 -2.79 -16.26
CA GLU A 35 4.67 -3.42 -17.35
C GLU A 35 6.05 -2.82 -17.61
N ILE A 36 6.26 -1.53 -17.32
CA ILE A 36 7.56 -0.88 -17.48
C ILE A 36 8.43 -0.95 -16.24
N ALA A 37 7.88 -1.36 -15.09
CA ALA A 37 8.58 -1.38 -13.82
C ALA A 37 9.64 -2.51 -13.76
N ASP A 38 10.74 -2.22 -13.07
CA ASP A 38 11.78 -3.24 -12.80
C ASP A 38 11.37 -4.12 -11.61
N PHE A 39 10.59 -3.53 -10.68
CA PHE A 39 10.04 -4.25 -9.51
C PHE A 39 8.60 -3.81 -9.26
N ILE A 40 7.73 -4.79 -9.05
CA ILE A 40 6.34 -4.60 -8.69
C ILE A 40 6.10 -5.22 -7.32
N GLY A 41 5.38 -4.51 -6.43
CA GLY A 41 5.16 -5.00 -5.07
C GLY A 41 4.18 -4.18 -4.25
N ASP A 42 3.93 -4.65 -3.02
CA ASP A 42 3.28 -3.85 -1.99
C ASP A 42 4.28 -2.90 -1.29
N SER A 43 3.78 -2.07 -0.37
CA SER A 43 4.61 -1.09 0.33
C SER A 43 5.78 -1.72 1.10
N PHE A 44 5.60 -2.93 1.68
CA PHE A 44 6.66 -3.62 2.39
C PHE A 44 7.77 -4.08 1.46
N PHE A 45 7.39 -4.80 0.40
CA PHE A 45 8.35 -5.29 -0.60
C PHE A 45 9.14 -4.15 -1.22
N LEU A 46 8.46 -3.07 -1.65
CA LEU A 46 9.14 -1.94 -2.31
C LEU A 46 10.04 -1.18 -1.34
N SER A 47 9.64 -1.00 -0.07
CA SER A 47 10.50 -0.38 0.94
C SER A 47 11.78 -1.17 1.15
N LYS A 48 11.67 -2.49 1.34
CA LYS A 48 12.81 -3.38 1.50
C LYS A 48 13.68 -3.41 0.24
N LYS A 49 13.05 -3.58 -0.93
CA LYS A 49 13.76 -3.65 -2.20
C LYS A 49 14.57 -2.40 -2.48
N GLY A 50 14.03 -1.22 -2.19
CA GLY A 50 14.72 0.06 -2.36
C GLY A 50 16.07 0.12 -1.63
N THR A 51 16.18 -0.51 -0.45
CA THR A 51 17.45 -0.54 0.32
C THR A 51 18.50 -1.49 -0.26
N GLU A 52 18.09 -2.45 -1.08
CA GLU A 52 18.97 -3.45 -1.71
C GLU A 52 19.52 -3.01 -3.07
N LEU A 53 18.99 -1.93 -3.64
CA LEU A 53 19.34 -1.49 -4.98
C LEU A 53 20.62 -0.64 -4.97
N ASP A 54 21.51 -0.94 -5.90
CA ASP A 54 22.69 -0.12 -6.19
C ASP A 54 22.42 0.75 -7.43
N CYS A 55 21.59 1.80 -7.24
CA CYS A 55 21.25 2.77 -8.27
C CYS A 55 21.23 4.19 -7.68
N ARG A 56 21.41 5.20 -8.53
CA ARG A 56 21.39 6.61 -8.11
C ARG A 56 19.98 7.16 -7.99
N THR A 57 19.05 6.65 -8.80
CA THR A 57 17.69 7.19 -8.88
C THR A 57 16.67 6.08 -8.72
N ILE A 58 15.66 6.31 -7.91
CA ILE A 58 14.48 5.45 -7.79
C ILE A 58 13.26 6.26 -8.28
N VAL A 59 12.57 5.73 -9.26
CA VAL A 59 11.24 6.23 -9.66
C VAL A 59 10.21 5.40 -8.94
N LEU A 60 9.51 5.99 -7.99
CA LEU A 60 8.45 5.30 -7.26
C LEU A 60 7.09 5.58 -7.90
N ALA A 61 6.59 4.65 -8.67
CA ALA A 61 5.24 4.65 -9.23
C ALA A 61 4.24 4.19 -8.15
N GLY A 62 3.73 5.16 -7.39
CA GLY A 62 2.84 4.97 -6.25
C GLY A 62 2.35 6.31 -5.73
N VAL A 63 2.08 6.39 -4.42
CA VAL A 63 1.62 7.61 -3.74
C VAL A 63 2.71 8.21 -2.83
N ARG A 64 2.50 9.46 -2.42
CA ARG A 64 3.48 10.30 -1.71
C ARG A 64 4.13 9.61 -0.51
N PHE A 65 3.35 9.04 0.42
CA PHE A 65 3.93 8.42 1.63
C PHE A 65 4.90 7.27 1.32
N MET A 66 4.73 6.57 0.18
CA MET A 66 5.63 5.50 -0.26
C MET A 66 6.95 6.08 -0.77
N ALA A 67 6.88 7.17 -1.54
CA ALA A 67 8.08 7.85 -2.03
C ALA A 67 8.86 8.52 -0.90
N GLU A 68 8.17 9.10 0.09
CA GLU A 68 8.78 9.62 1.32
C GLU A 68 9.45 8.49 2.12
N SER A 69 8.79 7.35 2.29
CA SER A 69 9.37 6.17 2.94
C SER A 69 10.62 5.68 2.21
N CYS A 70 10.56 5.62 0.88
CA CYS A 70 11.69 5.26 0.04
C CYS A 70 12.87 6.25 0.23
N LYS A 71 12.59 7.56 0.30
CA LYS A 71 13.61 8.60 0.53
C LYS A 71 14.23 8.52 1.92
N VAL A 72 13.43 8.29 2.97
CA VAL A 72 13.92 8.09 4.35
C VAL A 72 14.89 6.91 4.44
N LEU A 73 14.55 5.79 3.80
CA LEU A 73 15.37 4.58 3.80
C LEU A 73 16.58 4.65 2.84
N ASN A 74 16.60 5.62 1.94
CA ASN A 74 17.65 5.81 0.93
C ASN A 74 18.02 7.29 0.80
N PRO A 75 18.56 7.90 1.86
CA PRO A 75 18.82 9.35 1.90
C PRO A 75 19.78 9.84 0.81
N GLU A 76 20.68 9.00 0.35
CA GLU A 76 21.66 9.32 -0.69
C GLU A 76 21.08 9.30 -2.12
N LYS A 77 19.96 8.60 -2.32
CA LYS A 77 19.38 8.42 -3.65
C LYS A 77 18.42 9.56 -4.00
N THR A 78 18.33 9.88 -5.28
CA THR A 78 17.25 10.68 -5.82
C THR A 78 15.98 9.80 -5.90
N VAL A 79 14.89 10.23 -5.26
CA VAL A 79 13.59 9.56 -5.33
C VAL A 79 12.62 10.46 -6.06
N LEU A 80 12.10 9.97 -7.18
CA LEU A 80 11.11 10.66 -8.02
C LEU A 80 9.71 10.08 -7.75
N LEU A 81 8.72 10.95 -7.56
CA LEU A 81 7.30 10.62 -7.50
C LEU A 81 6.61 11.16 -8.77
N PRO A 82 6.42 10.36 -9.83
CA PRO A 82 5.94 10.84 -11.13
C PRO A 82 4.63 11.63 -11.09
N ALA A 83 3.77 11.33 -10.13
CA ALA A 83 2.51 12.03 -9.90
C ALA A 83 2.55 12.71 -8.54
N SER A 84 3.04 13.96 -8.48
CA SER A 84 3.16 14.72 -7.21
C SER A 84 1.82 14.96 -6.51
N ASP A 85 0.71 14.91 -7.27
CA ASP A 85 -0.67 14.98 -6.77
C ASP A 85 -1.26 13.62 -6.34
N ALA A 86 -0.50 12.53 -6.47
CA ALA A 86 -0.88 11.21 -5.98
C ALA A 86 -0.60 11.12 -4.48
N ASP A 87 -1.61 11.39 -3.66
CA ASP A 87 -1.51 11.37 -2.20
C ASP A 87 -2.61 10.49 -1.59
N CYS A 88 -2.31 9.89 -0.44
CA CYS A 88 -3.26 9.02 0.26
C CYS A 88 -4.00 9.82 1.32
N PRO A 89 -5.34 10.00 1.22
CA PRO A 89 -6.10 10.72 2.25
C PRO A 89 -5.94 10.14 3.65
N MET A 90 -5.84 8.82 3.79
CA MET A 90 -5.63 8.16 5.07
C MET A 90 -4.33 8.59 5.75
N ALA A 91 -3.28 8.90 4.99
CA ALA A 91 -1.99 9.31 5.54
C ALA A 91 -2.09 10.58 6.41
N HIS A 92 -3.12 11.40 6.20
CA HIS A 92 -3.39 12.64 6.93
C HIS A 92 -4.44 12.50 8.04
N MET A 93 -4.92 11.28 8.33
CA MET A 93 -5.94 11.04 9.36
C MET A 93 -5.36 10.80 10.76
N ALA A 94 -4.04 10.85 10.93
CA ALA A 94 -3.37 10.92 12.22
C ALA A 94 -2.66 12.27 12.39
N THR A 95 -2.48 12.75 13.62
CA THR A 95 -1.78 13.99 13.90
C THR A 95 -0.70 13.82 14.97
N VAL A 96 0.36 14.61 14.87
CA VAL A 96 1.45 14.65 15.86
C VAL A 96 0.92 15.04 17.25
N GLU A 97 -0.07 15.93 17.30
CA GLU A 97 -0.69 16.38 18.55
C GLU A 97 -1.37 15.21 19.29
N LYS A 98 -2.17 14.39 18.56
CA LYS A 98 -2.80 13.20 19.14
C LYS A 98 -1.75 12.20 19.65
N ILE A 99 -0.65 11.98 18.92
CA ILE A 99 0.46 11.12 19.39
C ILE A 99 1.04 11.64 20.71
N LYS A 100 1.34 12.94 20.77
CA LYS A 100 1.87 13.58 21.99
C LYS A 100 0.89 13.54 23.15
N GLU A 101 -0.41 13.62 22.91
CA GLU A 101 -1.46 13.46 23.91
C GLU A 101 -1.45 12.03 24.47
N GLN A 102 -1.44 11.01 23.63
CA GLN A 102 -1.41 9.62 24.07
C GLN A 102 -0.14 9.30 24.87
N ARG A 103 1.01 9.84 24.46
CA ARG A 103 2.26 9.69 25.24
C ARG A 103 2.19 10.33 26.63
N LYS A 104 1.40 11.40 26.82
CA LYS A 104 1.18 11.99 28.14
C LYS A 104 0.24 11.14 29.01
N LEU A 105 -0.77 10.50 28.39
CA LEU A 105 -1.72 9.62 29.09
C LEU A 105 -1.07 8.29 29.52
N HIS A 106 -0.14 7.79 28.73
CA HIS A 106 0.56 6.51 28.94
C HIS A 106 2.09 6.71 28.90
N PRO A 107 2.69 7.34 29.91
CA PRO A 107 4.07 7.84 29.82
C PRO A 107 5.17 6.75 29.84
N THR A 108 4.85 5.53 30.24
CA THR A 108 5.87 4.48 30.47
C THR A 108 5.62 3.16 29.73
N ASP A 109 4.46 2.96 29.16
CA ASP A 109 4.06 1.65 28.63
C ASP A 109 3.22 1.77 27.33
N LEU A 110 3.57 2.72 26.47
CA LEU A 110 2.92 2.97 25.19
C LEU A 110 3.89 2.79 24.04
N ALA A 111 3.51 1.97 23.06
CA ALA A 111 4.09 1.99 21.73
C ALA A 111 3.15 2.68 20.74
N VAL A 112 3.68 3.64 20.01
CA VAL A 112 3.01 4.24 18.84
C VAL A 112 3.39 3.44 17.61
N VAL A 113 2.45 2.67 17.10
CA VAL A 113 2.61 1.83 15.91
C VAL A 113 2.03 2.55 14.70
N CYS A 114 2.89 2.88 13.77
CA CYS A 114 2.55 3.64 12.57
C CYS A 114 2.39 2.71 11.37
N TYR A 115 1.17 2.54 10.87
CA TYR A 115 1.00 1.98 9.53
C TYR A 115 1.67 2.89 8.51
N VAL A 116 2.48 2.31 7.63
CA VAL A 116 3.35 3.03 6.67
C VAL A 116 2.58 4.05 5.80
N ASN A 117 1.27 3.86 5.66
CA ASN A 117 0.34 4.77 4.97
C ASN A 117 0.07 6.04 5.80
N SER A 118 1.14 6.70 6.22
CA SER A 118 1.17 7.91 7.03
C SER A 118 2.20 8.89 6.49
N THR A 119 2.09 10.18 6.84
CA THR A 119 3.11 11.16 6.48
C THR A 119 4.43 10.87 7.21
N VAL A 120 5.52 11.42 6.70
CA VAL A 120 6.84 11.24 7.32
C VAL A 120 6.92 11.85 8.72
N GLU A 121 6.14 12.92 9.01
CA GLU A 121 6.05 13.54 10.35
C GLU A 121 5.45 12.57 11.37
N ILE A 122 4.42 11.81 11.00
CA ILE A 122 3.82 10.78 11.86
C ILE A 122 4.80 9.65 12.10
N LYS A 123 5.53 9.21 11.06
CA LYS A 123 6.58 8.19 11.18
C LYS A 123 7.69 8.63 12.14
N ALA A 124 8.10 9.91 12.06
CA ALA A 124 9.13 10.49 12.93
C ALA A 124 8.74 10.57 14.42
N GLU A 125 7.45 10.55 14.75
CA GLU A 125 6.94 10.56 16.13
C GLU A 125 6.55 9.16 16.64
N SER A 126 6.73 8.11 15.80
CA SER A 126 6.33 6.74 16.11
C SER A 126 7.49 5.90 16.62
N ASP A 127 7.19 4.80 17.30
CA ASP A 127 8.21 3.88 17.83
C ASP A 127 8.60 2.81 16.80
N VAL A 128 7.64 2.43 15.95
CA VAL A 128 7.83 1.46 14.87
C VAL A 128 6.82 1.69 13.76
N CYS A 129 7.27 1.52 12.51
CA CYS A 129 6.38 1.44 11.36
C CYS A 129 6.02 -0.02 11.07
N VAL A 130 4.84 -0.22 10.47
CA VAL A 130 4.34 -1.53 10.03
C VAL A 130 3.66 -1.42 8.68
N THR A 131 3.47 -2.57 8.03
CA THR A 131 2.58 -2.72 6.88
C THR A 131 1.51 -3.77 7.18
N SER A 132 0.49 -3.90 6.35
CA SER A 132 -0.49 -4.98 6.48
C SER A 132 0.14 -6.38 6.42
N ALA A 133 1.34 -6.51 5.84
CA ALA A 133 2.06 -7.78 5.75
C ALA A 133 2.72 -8.21 7.06
N ASN A 134 3.11 -7.29 7.94
CA ASN A 134 3.92 -7.59 9.12
C ASN A 134 3.36 -7.05 10.44
N ALA A 135 2.25 -6.30 10.43
CA ALA A 135 1.73 -5.61 11.62
C ALA A 135 1.51 -6.56 12.80
N VAL A 136 0.88 -7.72 12.59
CA VAL A 136 0.67 -8.73 13.65
C VAL A 136 2.00 -9.22 14.21
N LYS A 137 2.96 -9.57 13.33
CA LYS A 137 4.29 -10.05 13.74
C LYS A 137 5.04 -9.01 14.57
N VAL A 138 5.00 -7.75 14.15
CA VAL A 138 5.72 -6.66 14.85
C VAL A 138 5.05 -6.36 16.18
N VAL A 139 3.74 -6.14 16.21
CA VAL A 139 3.00 -5.78 17.44
C VAL A 139 3.09 -6.87 18.50
N SER A 140 3.00 -8.15 18.12
CA SER A 140 3.12 -9.27 19.07
C SER A 140 4.48 -9.35 19.79
N ARG A 141 5.52 -8.70 19.24
CA ARG A 141 6.87 -8.67 19.82
C ARG A 141 7.16 -7.44 20.69
N LEU A 142 6.29 -6.43 20.64
CA LEU A 142 6.45 -5.22 21.45
C LEU A 142 6.32 -5.58 22.93
N LYS A 143 7.09 -4.91 23.77
CA LYS A 143 7.04 -5.09 25.23
C LYS A 143 5.91 -4.30 25.86
N GLU A 144 5.58 -3.17 25.26
CA GLU A 144 4.57 -2.24 25.70
C GLU A 144 3.19 -2.90 25.70
N HIS A 145 2.40 -2.63 26.73
CA HIS A 145 1.04 -3.15 26.85
C HIS A 145 0.04 -2.34 26.02
N TYR A 146 0.18 -0.99 26.07
CA TYR A 146 -0.67 -0.08 25.29
C TYR A 146 -0.12 0.14 23.89
N ILE A 147 -0.98 -0.03 22.89
CA ILE A 147 -0.64 0.15 21.48
C ILE A 147 -1.52 1.27 20.90
N TYR A 148 -0.94 2.43 20.61
CA TYR A 148 -1.61 3.45 19.82
C TYR A 148 -1.33 3.20 18.35
N PHE A 149 -2.30 2.63 17.66
CA PHE A 149 -2.18 2.26 16.25
C PHE A 149 -2.73 3.38 15.35
N VAL A 150 -1.91 3.89 14.45
CA VAL A 150 -2.26 4.98 13.52
C VAL A 150 -1.90 4.61 12.08
N PRO A 151 -2.58 5.14 11.05
CA PRO A 151 -3.84 5.88 11.10
C PRO A 151 -5.08 4.99 10.98
N ASP A 152 -4.98 3.75 10.44
CA ASP A 152 -6.09 2.89 10.00
C ASP A 152 -6.70 2.11 11.15
N GLN A 153 -7.99 2.39 11.46
CA GLN A 153 -8.74 1.70 12.50
C GLN A 153 -9.05 0.24 12.15
N ASN A 154 -9.30 -0.07 10.88
CA ASN A 154 -9.72 -1.41 10.47
C ASN A 154 -8.54 -2.39 10.60
N LEU A 155 -7.36 -2.00 10.08
CA LEU A 155 -6.14 -2.78 10.28
C LEU A 155 -5.81 -2.90 11.78
N ALA A 156 -5.99 -1.82 12.56
CA ALA A 156 -5.79 -1.85 14.00
C ALA A 156 -6.70 -2.88 14.70
N HIS A 157 -7.99 -2.92 14.37
CA HIS A 157 -8.93 -3.91 14.90
C HIS A 157 -8.55 -5.34 14.50
N TYR A 158 -8.13 -5.53 13.25
CA TYR A 158 -7.63 -6.83 12.80
C TYR A 158 -6.41 -7.29 13.61
N VAL A 159 -5.42 -6.40 13.81
CA VAL A 159 -4.21 -6.71 14.58
C VAL A 159 -4.54 -6.95 16.06
N ALA A 160 -5.43 -6.16 16.67
CA ALA A 160 -5.85 -6.30 18.05
C ALA A 160 -6.44 -7.69 18.35
N LYS A 161 -7.23 -8.24 17.43
CA LYS A 161 -7.76 -9.61 17.56
C LYS A 161 -6.68 -10.68 17.56
N GLN A 162 -5.56 -10.43 16.88
CA GLN A 162 -4.42 -11.36 16.83
C GLN A 162 -3.44 -11.17 17.99
N CYS A 163 -3.54 -10.04 18.74
CA CYS A 163 -2.67 -9.70 19.87
C CYS A 163 -3.52 -9.41 21.13
N PRO A 164 -4.23 -10.42 21.68
CA PRO A 164 -5.19 -10.22 22.78
C PRO A 164 -4.53 -9.86 24.13
N ASP A 165 -3.22 -9.95 24.23
CA ASP A 165 -2.42 -9.53 25.39
C ASP A 165 -2.10 -8.02 25.40
N LYS A 166 -2.46 -7.29 24.34
CA LYS A 166 -2.26 -5.86 24.18
C LYS A 166 -3.56 -5.09 24.30
N GLU A 167 -3.48 -3.87 24.84
CA GLU A 167 -4.60 -2.93 24.87
C GLU A 167 -4.42 -1.88 23.77
N PHE A 168 -5.37 -1.84 22.83
CA PHE A 168 -5.28 -0.95 21.68
C PHE A 168 -6.02 0.36 21.90
N ILE A 169 -5.35 1.44 21.57
CA ILE A 169 -5.91 2.78 21.41
C ILE A 169 -6.08 3.00 19.91
N PHE A 170 -7.32 3.12 19.45
CA PHE A 170 -7.65 3.24 18.03
C PHE A 170 -7.66 4.69 17.59
N ASN A 171 -7.05 4.97 16.45
CA ASN A 171 -7.29 6.19 15.69
C ASN A 171 -8.53 6.00 14.82
N ASP A 172 -9.17 7.08 14.37
CA ASP A 172 -10.41 7.07 13.60
C ASP A 172 -10.20 7.16 12.07
N GLY A 173 -8.97 6.96 11.60
CA GLY A 173 -8.62 6.94 10.19
C GLY A 173 -8.97 5.62 9.49
N TYR A 174 -9.11 5.65 8.17
CA TYR A 174 -9.42 4.48 7.36
C TYR A 174 -9.07 4.68 5.88
N CYS A 175 -8.87 3.57 5.17
CA CYS A 175 -8.77 3.58 3.72
C CYS A 175 -10.17 3.68 3.09
N HIS A 176 -10.47 4.76 2.38
CA HIS A 176 -11.79 4.95 1.76
C HIS A 176 -12.14 3.88 0.71
N VAL A 177 -11.13 3.23 0.10
CA VAL A 177 -11.33 2.15 -0.87
C VAL A 177 -11.80 0.87 -0.18
N HIS A 178 -11.13 0.45 0.89
CA HIS A 178 -11.45 -0.80 1.58
C HIS A 178 -12.61 -0.65 2.57
N HIS A 179 -12.67 0.47 3.28
CA HIS A 179 -13.75 0.75 4.24
C HIS A 179 -15.13 0.84 3.58
N GLY A 180 -15.18 1.23 2.30
CA GLY A 180 -16.42 1.35 1.55
C GLY A 180 -17.10 0.03 1.17
N VAL A 181 -16.38 -1.10 1.24
CA VAL A 181 -16.94 -2.43 0.93
C VAL A 181 -18.06 -2.77 1.92
N SER A 182 -19.21 -3.19 1.42
CA SER A 182 -20.33 -3.63 2.24
C SER A 182 -20.40 -5.16 2.39
N VAL A 183 -21.09 -5.61 3.43
CA VAL A 183 -21.42 -7.03 3.63
C VAL A 183 -22.26 -7.58 2.48
N GLU A 184 -23.13 -6.74 1.95
CA GLU A 184 -24.04 -7.06 0.84
C GLU A 184 -23.26 -7.31 -0.44
N ASP A 185 -22.23 -6.49 -0.75
CA ASP A 185 -21.35 -6.66 -1.91
C ASP A 185 -20.67 -8.03 -1.89
N VAL A 186 -20.11 -8.42 -0.73
CA VAL A 186 -19.43 -9.70 -0.57
C VAL A 186 -20.41 -10.87 -0.67
N LYS A 187 -21.59 -10.79 -0.04
CA LYS A 187 -22.62 -11.82 -0.12
C LYS A 187 -23.12 -12.03 -1.54
N GLU A 188 -23.27 -10.94 -2.29
CA GLU A 188 -23.71 -11.01 -3.68
C GLU A 188 -22.66 -11.73 -4.54
N LEU A 189 -21.37 -11.37 -4.44
CA LEU A 189 -20.32 -12.10 -5.15
C LEU A 189 -20.26 -13.58 -4.76
N LYS A 190 -20.36 -13.90 -3.47
CA LYS A 190 -20.43 -15.31 -3.01
C LYS A 190 -21.63 -16.07 -3.57
N ALA A 191 -22.75 -15.39 -3.79
CA ALA A 191 -23.92 -16.02 -4.40
C ALA A 191 -23.71 -16.31 -5.90
N PHE A 192 -22.98 -15.46 -6.62
CA PHE A 192 -22.61 -15.71 -8.02
C PHE A 192 -21.51 -16.76 -8.17
N TYR A 193 -20.53 -16.78 -7.27
CA TYR A 193 -19.35 -17.66 -7.30
C TYR A 193 -19.24 -18.47 -6.01
N PRO A 194 -20.16 -19.40 -5.74
CA PRO A 194 -20.30 -20.07 -4.43
C PRO A 194 -19.12 -20.97 -4.06
N ASN A 195 -18.28 -21.38 -5.03
CA ASN A 195 -17.11 -22.23 -4.81
C ASN A 195 -15.80 -21.44 -4.77
N ALA A 196 -15.80 -20.14 -5.10
CA ALA A 196 -14.62 -19.30 -5.11
C ALA A 196 -14.29 -18.84 -3.69
N PRO A 197 -13.10 -19.12 -3.14
CA PRO A 197 -12.67 -18.54 -1.87
C PRO A 197 -12.57 -17.02 -1.97
N VAL A 198 -12.96 -16.34 -0.90
CA VAL A 198 -12.94 -14.88 -0.77
C VAL A 198 -11.67 -14.45 -0.06
N LEU A 199 -10.84 -13.68 -0.76
CA LEU A 199 -9.58 -13.16 -0.24
C LEU A 199 -9.72 -11.65 -0.03
N VAL A 200 -9.39 -11.16 1.17
CA VAL A 200 -9.68 -9.78 1.56
C VAL A 200 -8.48 -9.08 2.19
N HIS A 201 -8.35 -7.78 1.93
CA HIS A 201 -7.36 -6.93 2.60
C HIS A 201 -7.84 -6.51 3.99
N PRO A 202 -6.99 -6.52 5.04
CA PRO A 202 -7.38 -6.22 6.43
C PRO A 202 -7.78 -4.75 6.69
N GLU A 203 -7.67 -3.84 5.72
CA GLU A 203 -8.26 -2.50 5.77
C GLU A 203 -9.78 -2.48 5.56
N CYS A 204 -10.40 -3.61 5.22
CA CYS A 204 -11.85 -3.75 5.20
C CYS A 204 -12.41 -3.82 6.63
N ARG A 205 -13.69 -3.43 6.78
CA ARG A 205 -14.38 -3.47 8.06
C ARG A 205 -14.52 -4.89 8.59
N GLU A 206 -14.58 -5.02 9.92
CA GLU A 206 -14.60 -6.31 10.62
C GLU A 206 -15.73 -7.23 10.14
N GLU A 207 -16.92 -6.69 9.91
CA GLU A 207 -18.07 -7.46 9.41
C GLU A 207 -17.87 -8.00 7.99
N VAL A 208 -17.04 -7.36 7.19
CA VAL A 208 -16.61 -7.86 5.86
C VAL A 208 -15.57 -8.95 6.02
N LEU A 209 -14.56 -8.72 6.86
CA LEU A 209 -13.52 -9.72 7.14
C LEU A 209 -14.11 -11.05 7.63
N ALA A 210 -15.18 -11.00 8.44
CA ALA A 210 -15.85 -12.18 8.98
C ALA A 210 -16.50 -13.09 7.93
N LEU A 211 -16.71 -12.60 6.71
CA LEU A 211 -17.29 -13.36 5.59
C LEU A 211 -16.26 -14.02 4.68
N CYS A 212 -14.98 -13.75 4.90
CA CYS A 212 -13.91 -14.07 3.97
C CYS A 212 -13.11 -15.29 4.43
N ASP A 213 -12.55 -16.01 3.45
CA ASP A 213 -11.83 -17.27 3.69
C ASP A 213 -10.34 -17.03 3.98
N HIS A 214 -9.79 -15.89 3.49
CA HIS A 214 -8.41 -15.49 3.77
C HIS A 214 -8.31 -13.97 3.92
N ILE A 215 -7.61 -13.54 4.97
CA ILE A 215 -7.30 -12.14 5.24
C ILE A 215 -5.78 -11.96 5.10
N GLY A 216 -5.35 -11.05 4.23
CA GLY A 216 -3.93 -10.83 4.00
C GLY A 216 -3.62 -9.50 3.32
N SER A 217 -2.34 -9.08 3.38
CA SER A 217 -1.84 -7.97 2.55
C SER A 217 -1.98 -8.31 1.06
N THR A 218 -1.77 -7.34 0.18
CA THR A 218 -1.82 -7.59 -1.27
C THR A 218 -0.88 -8.74 -1.68
N SER A 219 0.37 -8.74 -1.22
CA SER A 219 1.29 -9.87 -1.43
C SER A 219 0.81 -11.15 -0.78
N GLY A 220 0.17 -11.07 0.40
CA GLY A 220 -0.44 -12.22 1.08
C GLY A 220 -1.55 -12.86 0.26
N ILE A 221 -2.42 -12.05 -0.35
CA ILE A 221 -3.48 -12.51 -1.27
C ILE A 221 -2.86 -13.21 -2.49
N ILE A 222 -1.87 -12.60 -3.14
CA ILE A 222 -1.18 -13.18 -4.30
C ILE A 222 -0.53 -14.54 -3.94
N ASN A 223 0.13 -14.61 -2.79
CA ASN A 223 0.77 -15.85 -2.32
C ASN A 223 -0.25 -16.94 -2.00
N PHE A 224 -1.39 -16.59 -1.39
CA PHE A 224 -2.48 -17.54 -1.13
C PHE A 224 -3.01 -18.15 -2.44
N VAL A 225 -3.23 -17.32 -3.45
CA VAL A 225 -3.59 -17.80 -4.80
C VAL A 225 -2.57 -18.82 -5.30
N GLY A 226 -1.26 -18.56 -5.12
CA GLY A 226 -0.19 -19.47 -5.57
C GLY A 226 -0.19 -20.84 -4.90
N THR A 227 -0.65 -20.93 -3.66
CA THR A 227 -0.65 -22.15 -2.85
C THR A 227 -1.98 -22.89 -2.81
N SER A 228 -3.06 -22.28 -3.32
CA SER A 228 -4.41 -22.84 -3.34
C SER A 228 -4.64 -23.69 -4.59
N ASP A 229 -5.44 -24.76 -4.45
CA ASP A 229 -5.88 -25.60 -5.58
C ASP A 229 -7.11 -25.01 -6.32
N ALA A 230 -7.74 -23.95 -5.78
CA ALA A 230 -8.89 -23.32 -6.39
C ALA A 230 -8.53 -22.69 -7.76
N LYS A 231 -9.49 -22.72 -8.68
CA LYS A 231 -9.33 -22.18 -10.04
C LYS A 231 -9.97 -20.81 -10.22
N GLU A 232 -10.81 -20.41 -9.29
CA GLU A 232 -11.45 -19.10 -9.26
C GLU A 232 -11.41 -18.50 -7.86
N PHE A 233 -11.33 -17.17 -7.76
CA PHE A 233 -11.18 -16.45 -6.50
C PHE A 233 -12.00 -15.16 -6.54
N ILE A 234 -12.59 -14.80 -5.41
CA ILE A 234 -13.15 -13.47 -5.18
C ILE A 234 -12.09 -12.64 -4.47
N ILE A 235 -11.72 -11.50 -5.05
CA ILE A 235 -10.65 -10.63 -4.56
C ILE A 235 -11.23 -9.32 -4.04
N ILE A 236 -11.15 -9.11 -2.73
CA ILE A 236 -11.66 -7.92 -2.04
C ILE A 236 -10.47 -7.03 -1.64
N THR A 237 -9.88 -6.41 -2.65
CA THR A 237 -8.87 -5.35 -2.55
C THR A 237 -8.88 -4.50 -3.81
N GLU A 238 -8.01 -3.50 -3.91
CA GLU A 238 -7.93 -2.60 -5.07
C GLU A 238 -7.65 -3.38 -6.36
N CYS A 239 -8.45 -3.12 -7.40
CA CYS A 239 -8.52 -3.95 -8.60
C CYS A 239 -7.23 -3.97 -9.46
N GLY A 240 -6.30 -3.03 -9.27
CA GLY A 240 -5.00 -3.00 -9.98
C GLY A 240 -4.15 -4.24 -9.76
N VAL A 241 -4.34 -4.94 -8.62
CA VAL A 241 -3.69 -6.24 -8.37
C VAL A 241 -4.09 -7.32 -9.38
N GLY A 242 -5.21 -7.12 -10.08
CA GLY A 242 -5.71 -8.05 -11.10
C GLY A 242 -4.73 -8.26 -12.25
N HIS A 243 -3.98 -7.22 -12.64
CA HIS A 243 -2.92 -7.36 -13.64
C HIS A 243 -1.89 -8.41 -13.21
N GLU A 244 -1.28 -8.22 -12.05
CA GLU A 244 -0.28 -9.14 -11.51
C GLU A 244 -0.84 -10.56 -11.28
N LEU A 245 -2.07 -10.69 -10.79
CA LEU A 245 -2.71 -11.99 -10.59
C LEU A 245 -2.91 -12.72 -11.91
N THR A 246 -3.33 -12.02 -12.96
CA THR A 246 -3.58 -12.61 -14.29
C THR A 246 -2.27 -13.03 -14.97
N GLU A 247 -1.23 -12.19 -14.87
CA GLU A 247 0.09 -12.51 -15.41
C GLU A 247 0.74 -13.72 -14.72
N ARG A 248 0.67 -13.78 -13.38
CA ARG A 248 1.26 -14.90 -12.61
C ARG A 248 0.47 -16.20 -12.72
N TYR A 249 -0.85 -16.12 -12.83
CA TYR A 249 -1.75 -17.25 -12.76
C TYR A 249 -2.77 -17.24 -13.92
N PRO A 250 -2.31 -17.37 -15.18
CA PRO A 250 -3.16 -17.24 -16.36
C PRO A 250 -4.21 -18.35 -16.50
N ASP A 251 -4.08 -19.43 -15.73
CA ASP A 251 -5.03 -20.57 -15.67
C ASP A 251 -6.11 -20.39 -14.60
N ARG A 252 -6.19 -19.22 -13.94
CA ARG A 252 -7.12 -18.91 -12.85
C ARG A 252 -8.02 -17.72 -13.20
N THR A 253 -9.17 -17.65 -12.56
CA THR A 253 -10.15 -16.58 -12.75
C THR A 253 -10.28 -15.75 -11.48
N PHE A 254 -10.34 -14.44 -11.63
CA PHE A 254 -10.40 -13.49 -10.53
C PHE A 254 -11.62 -12.60 -10.66
N HIS A 255 -12.44 -12.52 -9.60
CA HIS A 255 -13.66 -11.74 -9.53
C HIS A 255 -13.47 -10.56 -8.58
N PHE A 256 -13.69 -9.35 -9.04
CA PHE A 256 -13.53 -8.10 -8.30
C PHE A 256 -14.85 -7.35 -8.15
N LEU A 257 -14.99 -6.52 -7.11
CA LEU A 257 -16.10 -5.58 -6.97
C LEU A 257 -15.95 -4.37 -7.87
N PRO A 258 -16.96 -3.92 -8.55
CA PRO A 258 -18.17 -4.50 -9.13
C PRO A 258 -17.99 -4.78 -10.63
N MET A 259 -16.77 -5.13 -11.07
CA MET A 259 -16.40 -5.19 -12.50
C MET A 259 -17.31 -6.05 -13.37
N GLU A 260 -18.06 -6.94 -12.77
CA GLU A 260 -18.89 -7.90 -13.50
C GLU A 260 -20.28 -7.38 -13.83
N ARG A 261 -20.63 -6.20 -13.33
CA ARG A 261 -21.94 -5.57 -13.59
C ARG A 261 -21.97 -4.68 -14.83
N GLY A 262 -20.89 -4.68 -15.61
CA GLY A 262 -20.75 -3.83 -16.79
C GLY A 262 -20.28 -2.41 -16.48
N GLU A 263 -19.85 -1.68 -17.52
CA GLU A 263 -19.11 -0.40 -17.48
C GLU A 263 -19.73 0.72 -16.64
N LYS A 264 -20.96 0.57 -16.20
CA LYS A 264 -21.62 1.47 -15.26
C LYS A 264 -22.56 0.63 -14.45
N ASP A 265 -22.19 0.32 -13.24
CA ASP A 265 -23.19 -0.07 -12.26
C ASP A 265 -24.22 1.06 -12.14
N THR A 266 -25.31 0.91 -12.88
CA THR A 266 -26.44 1.84 -12.86
C THR A 266 -27.13 1.87 -11.51
N LYS A 267 -26.73 1.00 -10.57
CA LYS A 267 -27.21 0.93 -9.18
C LYS A 267 -26.25 1.57 -8.19
N GLY A 268 -25.13 2.19 -8.65
CA GLY A 268 -24.17 2.84 -7.78
C GLY A 268 -23.26 1.88 -6.98
N GLY A 269 -22.97 0.70 -7.53
CA GLY A 269 -22.06 -0.26 -6.91
C GLY A 269 -20.67 0.31 -6.67
N TYR A 270 -20.05 -0.15 -5.59
CA TYR A 270 -18.75 0.34 -5.13
C TYR A 270 -17.61 -0.31 -5.90
N ALA A 271 -16.84 0.49 -6.65
CA ALA A 271 -15.64 0.03 -7.33
C ALA A 271 -14.42 0.16 -6.43
N MET A 272 -13.69 -0.94 -6.22
CA MET A 272 -12.43 -0.92 -5.46
C MET A 272 -11.29 -0.35 -6.30
N VAL A 273 -11.36 0.92 -6.63
CA VAL A 273 -10.36 1.66 -7.40
C VAL A 273 -9.78 2.78 -6.55
N CYS A 274 -8.47 2.81 -6.38
CA CYS A 274 -7.78 3.93 -5.73
C CYS A 274 -7.52 5.06 -6.75
N PRO A 275 -8.26 6.18 -6.72
CA PRO A 275 -8.09 7.24 -7.70
C PRO A 275 -6.69 7.89 -7.62
N ASN A 276 -6.03 7.82 -6.47
CA ASN A 276 -4.69 8.38 -6.29
C ASN A 276 -3.61 7.52 -6.95
N MET A 277 -3.69 6.19 -6.84
CA MET A 277 -2.77 5.28 -7.55
C MET A 277 -2.95 5.36 -9.07
N LYS A 278 -4.17 5.62 -9.56
CA LYS A 278 -4.45 5.78 -11.00
C LYS A 278 -3.99 7.13 -11.59
N LYS A 279 -3.49 8.05 -10.77
CA LYS A 279 -2.85 9.29 -11.24
C LYS A 279 -1.47 9.07 -11.83
N VAL A 280 -0.82 7.95 -11.53
CA VAL A 280 0.47 7.60 -12.11
C VAL A 280 0.26 7.06 -13.52
N THR A 281 0.78 7.75 -14.54
CA THR A 281 0.67 7.37 -15.96
C THR A 281 2.03 7.24 -16.62
N LEU A 282 2.09 6.60 -17.77
CA LEU A 282 3.34 6.50 -18.56
C LEU A 282 3.94 7.87 -18.87
N GLU A 283 3.10 8.85 -19.25
CA GLU A 283 3.54 10.20 -19.55
C GLU A 283 4.19 10.88 -18.35
N LYS A 284 3.62 10.70 -17.15
CA LYS A 284 4.20 11.25 -15.90
C LYS A 284 5.52 10.58 -15.55
N VAL A 285 5.63 9.26 -15.71
CA VAL A 285 6.91 8.53 -15.52
C VAL A 285 7.95 9.03 -16.53
N TYR A 286 7.59 9.16 -17.80
CA TYR A 286 8.47 9.70 -18.82
C TYR A 286 8.92 11.13 -18.50
N SER A 287 7.98 12.03 -18.16
CA SER A 287 8.28 13.43 -17.86
C SER A 287 9.20 13.56 -16.65
N SER A 288 8.90 12.84 -15.57
CA SER A 288 9.70 12.83 -14.34
C SER A 288 11.13 12.36 -14.60
N LEU A 289 11.31 11.26 -15.33
CA LEU A 289 12.65 10.78 -15.74
C LEU A 289 13.35 11.76 -16.66
N LYS A 290 12.69 12.30 -17.67
CA LYS A 290 13.26 13.20 -18.67
C LYS A 290 13.78 14.48 -18.03
N ASN A 291 12.96 15.10 -17.20
CA ASN A 291 13.24 16.42 -16.65
C ASN A 291 13.94 16.34 -15.28
N ASN A 292 14.04 15.15 -14.68
CA ASN A 292 14.51 14.94 -13.30
C ASN A 292 13.70 15.76 -12.30
N GLU A 293 12.39 15.81 -12.51
CA GLU A 293 11.43 16.60 -11.72
C GLU A 293 10.61 15.71 -10.79
N GLU A 294 9.84 16.34 -9.90
CA GLU A 294 9.02 15.68 -8.87
C GLU A 294 9.87 14.86 -7.88
N GLN A 295 10.99 15.44 -7.48
CA GLN A 295 11.88 14.83 -6.47
C GLN A 295 11.28 14.98 -5.08
N ILE A 296 11.37 13.93 -4.29
CA ILE A 296 11.04 13.98 -2.87
C ILE A 296 12.14 14.71 -2.10
N GLY A 297 11.78 15.89 -1.58
CA GLY A 297 12.63 16.70 -0.71
C GLY A 297 12.17 16.58 0.75
N LEU A 298 13.03 16.07 1.62
CA LEU A 298 12.83 16.00 3.07
C LEU A 298 14.04 16.63 3.76
N THR A 299 13.83 17.23 4.95
CA THR A 299 14.96 17.73 5.74
C THR A 299 15.73 16.59 6.39
N ASP A 300 17.04 16.76 6.58
CA ASP A 300 17.90 15.74 7.19
C ASP A 300 17.42 15.37 8.61
N ASP A 301 16.94 16.33 9.40
CA ASP A 301 16.36 16.08 10.72
C ASP A 301 15.16 15.15 10.66
N LEU A 302 14.22 15.44 9.74
CA LEU A 302 13.01 14.65 9.59
C LEU A 302 13.32 13.24 9.10
N MET A 303 14.24 13.09 8.15
CA MET A 303 14.70 11.78 7.68
C MET A 303 15.35 10.98 8.82
N ALA A 304 16.25 11.60 9.59
CA ALA A 304 16.92 10.94 10.71
C ALA A 304 15.95 10.45 11.78
N ARG A 305 14.91 11.24 12.10
CA ARG A 305 13.89 10.87 13.08
C ARG A 305 12.97 9.75 12.59
N ALA A 306 12.61 9.75 11.31
CA ALA A 306 11.75 8.74 10.72
C ALA A 306 12.50 7.43 10.39
N ALA A 307 13.83 7.44 10.28
CA ALA A 307 14.63 6.28 9.88
C ALA A 307 14.47 5.09 10.84
N ALA A 308 14.68 5.28 12.14
CA ALA A 308 14.64 4.20 13.11
C ALA A 308 13.29 3.46 13.17
N PRO A 309 12.10 4.14 13.22
CA PRO A 309 10.81 3.46 13.11
C PRO A 309 10.63 2.69 11.80
N MET A 310 11.16 3.22 10.69
CA MET A 310 11.08 2.59 9.37
C MET A 310 11.99 1.37 9.23
N GLU A 311 13.22 1.44 9.77
CA GLU A 311 14.18 0.32 9.78
C GLU A 311 13.62 -0.87 10.57
N LYS A 312 13.04 -0.62 11.75
CA LYS A 312 12.37 -1.66 12.56
C LYS A 312 11.23 -2.38 11.82
N MET A 313 10.61 -1.73 10.83
CA MET A 313 9.60 -2.35 10.00
C MET A 313 10.19 -3.45 9.11
N LEU A 314 11.47 -3.33 8.72
CA LEU A 314 12.15 -4.24 7.79
C LEU A 314 12.77 -5.46 8.48
N ASP A 315 12.92 -5.43 9.82
CA ASP A 315 13.44 -6.54 10.67
C ASP A 315 12.39 -7.68 10.82
#